data_3e9d84ce0358413e53eef42620a14cd8
#
_entry.id   3e9d84ce0358413e53eef42620a14cd8
#
_cell.length_a   1.000
_cell.length_b   1.000
_cell.length_c   1.000
_cell.angle_alpha   90.00
_cell.angle_beta   90.00
_cell.angle_gamma   90.00
#
_symmetry.space_group_name_H-M   'P 1'
#
loop_
_entity.id
_entity.type
_entity.pdbx_description
1 polymer ?
#
loop_
_entity_poly.entity_id
_entity_poly.type
_entity_poly.pdbx_seq_one_letter_code
_entity_poly.pdbx_strand_id
1 'polypeptide(L)'
;YEKDTDIRRSAFSAFSAKIRQYENVTAAAYNAQLQTEKTMATLRGFDSVIDSLLFPQQVSRELYNRQIDLITTRLAPHMRKYARLLKKVHNLDRMTFADLKIAVDPEYDPSVTIEESKQYIEKGLAILGDDYVSMIQEAYKKRWVDFAQNQGKSTGGFCASPYGKGSFILLSWNNRMADVFTLAHELGHAGHFRLCNGAQAILDTEVSSYFVEAPSTMNELLMAHYLLKTTPDKRFRRWVLSCMISNTYYHNFVTHLMEAAYQREVYKLIDAGDSVQAETLSSIMKETLQKFWGDDVEISDDAALTWMRQPHYYMGLYSYTYSAGLTVATQVCKRIETEGQTAVDDWKKVLTAGSTKTPEELAKMAGVDISTDAPLLDTIETIGSIIDEICELTEELGC
;
A
#
# COMPACT_ATOMS: atom_id res chain seq x y z
N TYR A 1 -8.46 9.88 11.56
CA TYR A 1 -9.58 8.93 11.74
C TYR A 1 -10.66 9.42 12.74
N GLU A 2 -10.44 10.58 13.42
CA GLU A 2 -11.42 11.14 14.37
C GLU A 2 -12.68 11.59 13.63
N LYS A 3 -13.87 11.18 14.14
CA LYS A 3 -15.16 11.51 13.53
C LYS A 3 -15.55 12.97 13.73
N ASP A 4 -15.18 13.58 14.87
CA ASP A 4 -15.41 15.00 15.12
C ASP A 4 -14.51 15.85 14.21
N THR A 5 -15.13 16.68 13.39
CA THR A 5 -14.45 17.47 12.36
C THR A 5 -13.51 18.53 12.94
N ASP A 6 -13.92 19.19 14.03
CA ASP A 6 -13.13 20.25 14.65
C ASP A 6 -11.90 19.66 15.37
N ILE A 7 -12.11 18.54 16.06
CA ILE A 7 -11.00 17.82 16.72
C ILE A 7 -10.03 17.30 15.67
N ARG A 8 -10.52 16.67 14.60
CA ARG A 8 -9.68 16.12 13.53
C ARG A 8 -8.83 17.19 12.84
N ARG A 9 -9.46 18.29 12.41
CA ARG A 9 -8.78 19.40 11.72
C ARG A 9 -7.81 20.13 12.66
N SER A 10 -8.20 20.37 13.92
CA SER A 10 -7.33 20.99 14.93
C SER A 10 -6.14 20.10 15.27
N ALA A 11 -6.33 18.79 15.41
CA ALA A 11 -5.24 17.84 15.65
C ALA A 11 -4.26 17.80 14.47
N PHE A 12 -4.77 17.80 13.23
CA PHE A 12 -3.93 17.86 12.03
C PHE A 12 -3.09 19.14 11.98
N SER A 13 -3.70 20.30 12.25
CA SER A 13 -3.00 21.57 12.27
C SER A 13 -1.95 21.64 13.41
N ALA A 14 -2.30 21.18 14.61
CA ALA A 14 -1.36 21.14 15.73
C ALA A 14 -0.15 20.24 15.47
N PHE A 15 -0.40 19.06 14.88
CA PHE A 15 0.65 18.14 14.46
C PHE A 15 1.55 18.79 13.38
N SER A 16 0.96 19.40 12.36
CA SER A 16 1.67 20.06 11.27
C SER A 16 2.50 21.23 11.77
N ALA A 17 1.97 22.06 12.69
CA ALA A 17 2.73 23.13 13.34
C ALA A 17 3.93 22.60 14.12
N LYS A 18 3.81 21.40 14.71
CA LYS A 18 4.92 20.77 15.44
C LYS A 18 6.00 20.28 14.50
N ILE A 19 5.67 19.56 13.44
CA ILE A 19 6.68 19.06 12.49
C ILE A 19 7.35 20.19 11.70
N ARG A 20 6.63 21.28 11.42
CA ARG A 20 7.17 22.48 10.74
C ARG A 20 8.39 23.07 11.48
N GLN A 21 8.47 22.93 12.79
CA GLN A 21 9.63 23.38 13.55
C GLN A 21 10.94 22.68 13.14
N TYR A 22 10.85 21.53 12.50
CA TYR A 22 11.96 20.71 12.03
C TYR A 22 12.14 20.74 10.51
N GLU A 23 11.39 21.57 9.79
CA GLU A 23 11.32 21.57 8.33
C GLU A 23 12.70 21.72 7.69
N ASN A 24 13.48 22.71 8.12
CA ASN A 24 14.81 22.97 7.57
C ASN A 24 15.83 21.86 7.86
N VAL A 25 15.80 21.28 9.07
CA VAL A 25 16.73 20.19 9.40
C VAL A 25 16.36 18.91 8.69
N THR A 26 15.07 18.65 8.51
CA THR A 26 14.59 17.50 7.72
C THR A 26 14.96 17.66 6.25
N ALA A 27 14.78 18.87 5.69
CA ALA A 27 15.19 19.18 4.32
C ALA A 27 16.69 19.01 4.11
N ALA A 28 17.52 19.49 5.04
CA ALA A 28 18.96 19.32 4.97
C ALA A 28 19.39 17.85 5.01
N ALA A 29 18.78 17.05 5.88
CA ALA A 29 19.03 15.61 5.96
C ALA A 29 18.62 14.89 4.68
N TYR A 30 17.43 15.22 4.13
CA TYR A 30 16.95 14.63 2.89
C TYR A 30 17.81 15.05 1.69
N ASN A 31 18.17 16.33 1.58
CA ASN A 31 19.09 16.79 0.53
C ASN A 31 20.46 16.07 0.59
N ALA A 32 21.00 15.81 1.78
CA ALA A 32 22.23 15.05 1.94
C ALA A 32 22.08 13.61 1.41
N GLN A 33 20.95 12.95 1.70
CA GLN A 33 20.64 11.63 1.13
C GLN A 33 20.59 11.66 -0.40
N LEU A 34 19.85 12.61 -0.98
CA LEU A 34 19.68 12.76 -2.42
C LEU A 34 21.04 13.03 -3.13
N GLN A 35 21.90 13.89 -2.56
CA GLN A 35 23.23 14.16 -3.09
C GLN A 35 24.16 12.93 -2.98
N THR A 36 24.01 12.13 -1.93
CA THR A 36 24.73 10.86 -1.78
C THR A 36 24.30 9.88 -2.88
N GLU A 37 23.00 9.74 -3.13
CA GLU A 37 22.47 8.88 -4.20
C GLU A 37 22.92 9.36 -5.58
N LYS A 38 22.92 10.68 -5.84
CA LYS A 38 23.45 11.25 -7.09
C LYS A 38 24.94 10.97 -7.27
N THR A 39 25.72 11.15 -6.22
CA THR A 39 27.16 10.84 -6.25
C THR A 39 27.40 9.37 -6.56
N MET A 40 26.67 8.48 -5.89
CA MET A 40 26.79 7.04 -6.12
C MET A 40 26.32 6.62 -7.52
N ALA A 41 25.24 7.22 -8.03
CA ALA A 41 24.77 6.99 -9.40
C ALA A 41 25.86 7.38 -10.42
N THR A 42 26.43 8.59 -10.27
CA THR A 42 27.51 9.09 -11.14
C THR A 42 28.76 8.20 -11.10
N LEU A 43 29.21 7.80 -9.90
CA LEU A 43 30.37 6.92 -9.73
C LEU A 43 30.17 5.52 -10.34
N ARG A 44 28.92 5.07 -10.42
CA ARG A 44 28.53 3.80 -11.04
C ARG A 44 28.25 3.92 -12.54
N GLY A 45 28.38 5.11 -13.12
CA GLY A 45 28.20 5.36 -14.55
C GLY A 45 26.74 5.56 -15.00
N PHE A 46 25.85 5.90 -14.08
CA PHE A 46 24.47 6.24 -14.40
C PHE A 46 24.33 7.76 -14.61
N ASP A 47 23.59 8.16 -15.64
CA ASP A 47 23.26 9.57 -15.89
C ASP A 47 22.18 10.09 -14.92
N SER A 48 21.30 9.20 -14.46
CA SER A 48 20.18 9.53 -13.59
C SER A 48 20.20 8.71 -12.29
N VAL A 49 19.82 9.37 -11.17
CA VAL A 49 19.61 8.71 -9.87
C VAL A 49 18.52 7.66 -9.99
N ILE A 50 17.41 7.97 -10.67
CA ILE A 50 16.28 7.04 -10.82
C ILE A 50 16.74 5.76 -11.53
N ASP A 51 17.53 5.84 -12.61
CA ASP A 51 18.00 4.65 -13.33
C ASP A 51 18.94 3.81 -12.47
N SER A 52 19.79 4.47 -11.67
CA SER A 52 20.67 3.79 -10.71
C SER A 52 19.87 3.02 -9.64
N LEU A 53 18.75 3.60 -9.17
CA LEU A 53 17.89 3.00 -8.14
C LEU A 53 16.97 1.92 -8.71
N LEU A 54 16.53 2.01 -9.96
CA LEU A 54 15.73 0.98 -10.64
C LEU A 54 16.56 -0.24 -11.06
N PHE A 55 17.85 -0.07 -11.31
CA PHE A 55 18.73 -1.14 -11.78
C PHE A 55 18.72 -2.38 -10.86
N PRO A 56 18.93 -2.26 -9.54
CA PRO A 56 18.86 -3.43 -8.66
C PRO A 56 17.44 -4.02 -8.52
N GLN A 57 16.42 -3.22 -8.81
CA GLN A 57 15.03 -3.70 -8.82
C GLN A 57 14.67 -4.46 -10.11
N GLN A 58 15.53 -4.39 -11.13
CA GLN A 58 15.32 -4.97 -12.47
C GLN A 58 14.04 -4.44 -13.15
N VAL A 59 13.81 -3.15 -13.01
CA VAL A 59 12.63 -2.43 -13.53
C VAL A 59 13.06 -1.36 -14.51
N SER A 60 12.37 -1.24 -15.64
CA SER A 60 12.64 -0.19 -16.62
C SER A 60 12.11 1.18 -16.15
N ARG A 61 12.75 2.26 -16.62
CA ARG A 61 12.28 3.63 -16.43
C ARG A 61 10.86 3.83 -16.99
N GLU A 62 10.55 3.17 -18.09
CA GLU A 62 9.24 3.23 -18.73
C GLU A 62 8.15 2.65 -17.83
N LEU A 63 8.36 1.46 -17.27
CA LEU A 63 7.43 0.84 -16.35
C LEU A 63 7.21 1.71 -15.09
N TYR A 64 8.28 2.24 -14.51
CA TYR A 64 8.21 3.17 -13.38
C TYR A 64 7.39 4.42 -13.70
N ASN A 65 7.67 5.09 -14.82
CA ASN A 65 6.95 6.28 -15.21
C ASN A 65 5.47 5.99 -15.51
N ARG A 66 5.18 4.90 -16.22
CA ARG A 66 3.83 4.46 -16.53
C ARG A 66 3.00 4.23 -15.27
N GLN A 67 3.57 3.59 -14.26
CA GLN A 67 2.90 3.37 -12.98
C GLN A 67 2.46 4.70 -12.34
N ILE A 68 3.35 5.67 -12.30
CA ILE A 68 3.05 6.99 -11.72
C ILE A 68 2.04 7.75 -12.59
N ASP A 69 2.25 7.81 -13.89
CA ASP A 69 1.47 8.66 -14.79
C ASP A 69 0.03 8.17 -14.96
N LEU A 70 -0.19 6.86 -15.11
CA LEU A 70 -1.53 6.30 -15.24
C LEU A 70 -2.32 6.47 -13.94
N ILE A 71 -1.72 6.17 -12.79
CA ILE A 71 -2.43 6.31 -11.52
C ILE A 71 -2.76 7.78 -11.24
N THR A 72 -1.80 8.69 -11.41
CA THR A 72 -2.05 10.12 -11.15
C THR A 72 -3.10 10.73 -12.06
N THR A 73 -3.32 10.17 -13.26
CA THR A 73 -4.29 10.70 -14.23
C THR A 73 -5.61 9.93 -14.25
N ARG A 74 -5.56 8.60 -14.20
CA ARG A 74 -6.74 7.75 -14.37
C ARG A 74 -7.45 7.41 -13.06
N LEU A 75 -6.70 7.26 -11.95
CA LEU A 75 -7.30 6.99 -10.65
C LEU A 75 -7.88 8.24 -9.98
N ALA A 76 -7.29 9.42 -10.23
CA ALA A 76 -7.71 10.66 -9.59
C ALA A 76 -9.23 10.93 -9.67
N PRO A 77 -9.93 10.77 -10.82
CA PRO A 77 -11.37 10.97 -10.89
C PRO A 77 -12.16 10.06 -9.94
N HIS A 78 -11.78 8.79 -9.80
CA HIS A 78 -12.43 7.83 -8.91
C HIS A 78 -12.23 8.22 -7.44
N MET A 79 -11.00 8.59 -7.06
CA MET A 79 -10.71 9.01 -5.68
C MET A 79 -11.36 10.34 -5.32
N ARG A 80 -11.49 11.27 -6.28
CA ARG A 80 -12.28 12.49 -6.09
C ARG A 80 -13.76 12.19 -5.88
N LYS A 81 -14.32 11.19 -6.59
CA LYS A 81 -15.69 10.70 -6.34
C LYS A 81 -15.83 10.17 -4.90
N TYR A 82 -14.86 9.38 -4.44
CA TYR A 82 -14.83 8.91 -3.05
C TYR A 82 -14.76 10.06 -2.03
N ALA A 83 -13.93 11.07 -2.29
CA ALA A 83 -13.84 12.26 -1.44
C ALA A 83 -15.18 13.03 -1.37
N ARG A 84 -15.89 13.17 -2.51
CA ARG A 84 -17.25 13.76 -2.55
C ARG A 84 -18.26 12.93 -1.75
N LEU A 85 -18.17 11.58 -1.80
CA LEU A 85 -18.99 10.72 -0.98
C LEU A 85 -18.76 11.00 0.51
N LEU A 86 -17.49 11.01 0.97
CA LEU A 86 -17.14 11.32 2.36
C LEU A 86 -17.69 12.70 2.77
N LYS A 87 -17.51 13.71 1.93
CA LYS A 87 -18.05 15.05 2.17
C LYS A 87 -19.57 15.03 2.37
N LYS A 88 -20.30 14.30 1.52
CA LYS A 88 -21.78 14.17 1.59
C LYS A 88 -22.22 13.47 2.87
N VAL A 89 -21.66 12.29 3.15
CA VAL A 89 -22.03 11.45 4.30
C VAL A 89 -21.80 12.15 5.62
N HIS A 90 -20.69 12.86 5.75
CA HIS A 90 -20.35 13.59 6.97
C HIS A 90 -20.85 15.04 7.02
N ASN A 91 -21.62 15.46 6.00
CA ASN A 91 -22.15 16.82 5.88
C ASN A 91 -21.07 17.90 6.12
N LEU A 92 -19.89 17.70 5.50
CA LEU A 92 -18.77 18.63 5.67
C LEU A 92 -19.01 19.92 4.86
N ASP A 93 -18.66 21.05 5.42
CA ASP A 93 -18.66 22.36 4.75
C ASP A 93 -17.72 22.35 3.53
N ARG A 94 -16.56 21.76 3.70
CA ARG A 94 -15.52 21.55 2.68
C ARG A 94 -14.81 20.25 2.94
N MET A 95 -14.17 19.71 1.90
CA MET A 95 -13.28 18.53 2.03
C MET A 95 -11.85 19.02 2.13
N THR A 96 -11.17 18.74 3.24
CA THR A 96 -9.76 19.07 3.44
C THR A 96 -8.90 17.81 3.39
N PHE A 97 -7.59 17.98 3.24
CA PHE A 97 -6.65 16.84 3.29
C PHE A 97 -6.74 16.05 4.61
N ALA A 98 -7.05 16.73 5.71
CA ALA A 98 -7.26 16.10 7.02
C ALA A 98 -8.50 15.18 7.08
N ASP A 99 -9.45 15.38 6.17
CA ASP A 99 -10.73 14.65 6.15
C ASP A 99 -10.67 13.36 5.30
N LEU A 100 -9.62 13.15 4.51
CA LEU A 100 -9.55 12.06 3.53
C LEU A 100 -9.54 10.64 4.12
N LYS A 101 -9.23 10.49 5.41
CA LYS A 101 -9.12 9.18 6.07
C LYS A 101 -10.24 8.90 7.08
N ILE A 102 -11.34 9.66 7.04
CA ILE A 102 -12.52 9.33 7.86
C ILE A 102 -13.22 8.09 7.30
N ALA A 103 -13.79 7.27 8.18
CA ALA A 103 -14.56 6.11 7.73
C ALA A 103 -15.88 6.54 7.09
N VAL A 104 -16.38 5.83 6.08
CA VAL A 104 -17.71 6.08 5.50
C VAL A 104 -18.79 5.92 6.57
N ASP A 105 -18.64 4.95 7.47
CA ASP A 105 -19.57 4.71 8.59
C ASP A 105 -18.76 4.62 9.90
N PRO A 106 -18.51 5.73 10.60
CA PRO A 106 -17.70 5.74 11.81
C PRO A 106 -18.37 5.06 13.02
N GLU A 107 -19.68 4.77 12.92
CA GLU A 107 -20.44 4.03 13.95
C GLU A 107 -20.39 2.50 13.73
N TYR A 108 -19.69 2.03 12.69
CA TYR A 108 -19.59 0.61 12.37
C TYR A 108 -18.14 0.16 12.24
N ASP A 109 -17.63 -0.44 13.29
CA ASP A 109 -16.25 -0.98 13.36
C ASP A 109 -16.29 -2.36 14.04
N PRO A 110 -16.36 -3.45 13.26
CA PRO A 110 -16.49 -4.81 13.81
C PRO A 110 -15.31 -5.17 14.73
N SER A 111 -15.63 -5.61 15.94
CA SER A 111 -14.62 -6.08 16.89
C SER A 111 -14.27 -7.55 16.63
N VAL A 112 -12.97 -7.87 16.70
CA VAL A 112 -12.44 -9.24 16.52
C VAL A 112 -11.33 -9.48 17.52
N THR A 113 -11.45 -10.55 18.30
CA THR A 113 -10.38 -11.01 19.20
C THR A 113 -9.25 -11.71 18.43
N ILE A 114 -8.10 -11.88 19.07
CA ILE A 114 -6.96 -12.64 18.50
C ILE A 114 -7.38 -14.08 18.17
N GLU A 115 -8.17 -14.73 19.01
CA GLU A 115 -8.67 -16.08 18.80
C GLU A 115 -9.61 -16.17 17.59
N GLU A 116 -10.52 -15.21 17.44
CA GLU A 116 -11.43 -15.15 16.31
C GLU A 116 -10.68 -14.83 15.01
N SER A 117 -9.65 -14.00 15.07
CA SER A 117 -8.84 -13.64 13.90
C SER A 117 -8.29 -14.88 13.18
N LYS A 118 -7.88 -15.90 13.95
CA LYS A 118 -7.41 -17.15 13.40
C LYS A 118 -8.42 -17.80 12.46
N GLN A 119 -9.70 -17.84 12.85
CA GLN A 119 -10.76 -18.44 12.02
C GLN A 119 -11.00 -17.63 10.74
N TYR A 120 -10.98 -16.30 10.83
CA TYR A 120 -11.13 -15.45 9.64
C TYR A 120 -9.98 -15.67 8.66
N ILE A 121 -8.74 -15.67 9.15
CA ILE A 121 -7.54 -15.88 8.33
C ILE A 121 -7.53 -17.27 7.68
N GLU A 122 -7.76 -18.34 8.46
CA GLU A 122 -7.80 -19.71 7.95
C GLU A 122 -8.85 -19.87 6.84
N LYS A 123 -10.05 -19.34 7.03
CA LYS A 123 -11.13 -19.44 6.05
C LYS A 123 -10.91 -18.53 4.84
N GLY A 124 -10.45 -17.30 5.06
CA GLY A 124 -10.20 -16.32 3.99
C GLY A 124 -9.08 -16.76 3.04
N LEU A 125 -8.06 -17.43 3.58
CA LEU A 125 -6.91 -17.87 2.81
C LEU A 125 -6.94 -19.37 2.43
N ALA A 126 -8.03 -20.10 2.78
CA ALA A 126 -8.17 -21.54 2.48
C ALA A 126 -8.05 -21.85 0.97
N ILE A 127 -8.39 -20.90 0.09
CA ILE A 127 -8.26 -21.05 -1.35
C ILE A 127 -6.82 -21.30 -1.81
N LEU A 128 -5.83 -20.88 -1.01
CA LEU A 128 -4.40 -21.11 -1.27
C LEU A 128 -3.94 -22.53 -0.93
N GLY A 129 -4.82 -23.38 -0.36
CA GLY A 129 -4.59 -24.78 -0.08
C GLY A 129 -4.16 -25.09 1.35
N ASP A 130 -4.21 -26.38 1.69
CA ASP A 130 -4.00 -26.88 3.06
C ASP A 130 -2.59 -26.62 3.61
N ASP A 131 -1.58 -26.60 2.75
CA ASP A 131 -0.20 -26.29 3.12
C ASP A 131 -0.07 -24.82 3.57
N TYR A 132 -0.79 -23.90 2.93
CA TYR A 132 -0.82 -22.49 3.32
C TYR A 132 -1.58 -22.30 4.64
N VAL A 133 -2.73 -22.96 4.80
CA VAL A 133 -3.48 -22.97 6.07
C VAL A 133 -2.65 -23.57 7.22
N SER A 134 -1.91 -24.64 6.96
CA SER A 134 -1.01 -25.26 7.95
C SER A 134 0.08 -24.29 8.41
N MET A 135 0.63 -23.47 7.51
CA MET A 135 1.59 -22.40 7.85
C MET A 135 0.94 -21.35 8.76
N ILE A 136 -0.29 -20.92 8.48
CA ILE A 136 -1.04 -19.98 9.32
C ILE A 136 -1.22 -20.57 10.74
N GLN A 137 -1.63 -21.82 10.84
CA GLN A 137 -1.79 -22.51 12.13
C GLN A 137 -0.47 -22.58 12.90
N GLU A 138 0.64 -22.82 12.19
CA GLU A 138 1.98 -22.79 12.77
C GLU A 138 2.35 -21.41 13.31
N ALA A 139 2.00 -20.34 12.59
CA ALA A 139 2.27 -18.96 13.01
C ALA A 139 1.65 -18.63 14.37
N TYR A 140 0.41 -19.01 14.59
CA TYR A 140 -0.24 -18.87 15.90
C TYR A 140 0.37 -19.78 16.97
N LYS A 141 0.54 -21.08 16.65
CA LYS A 141 1.04 -22.08 17.60
C LYS A 141 2.48 -21.80 18.05
N LYS A 142 3.33 -21.38 17.15
CA LYS A 142 4.76 -21.08 17.42
C LYS A 142 5.00 -19.63 17.79
N ARG A 143 3.94 -18.83 17.98
CA ARG A 143 4.02 -17.46 18.43
C ARG A 143 4.91 -16.60 17.52
N TRP A 144 4.68 -16.67 16.20
CA TRP A 144 5.39 -15.80 15.25
C TRP A 144 4.95 -14.35 15.39
N VAL A 145 3.74 -14.10 15.91
CA VAL A 145 3.11 -12.79 15.96
C VAL A 145 3.21 -12.19 17.35
N ASP A 146 3.81 -11.02 17.45
CA ASP A 146 3.77 -10.16 18.63
C ASP A 146 2.59 -9.19 18.49
N PHE A 147 1.46 -9.52 19.11
CA PHE A 147 0.20 -8.78 19.04
C PHE A 147 0.18 -7.57 19.97
N ALA A 148 0.75 -7.69 21.16
CA ALA A 148 0.54 -6.73 22.23
C ALA A 148 1.16 -5.36 21.94
N GLN A 149 0.44 -4.31 22.32
CA GLN A 149 1.01 -2.96 22.37
C GLN A 149 1.87 -2.83 23.61
N ASN A 150 3.11 -2.33 23.44
CA ASN A 150 4.06 -2.13 24.50
C ASN A 150 4.73 -0.76 24.38
N GLN A 151 5.16 -0.21 25.51
CA GLN A 151 5.95 1.02 25.52
C GLN A 151 7.27 0.83 24.73
N GLY A 152 7.55 1.73 23.79
CA GLY A 152 8.74 1.68 22.94
C GLY A 152 8.64 0.75 21.73
N LYS A 153 7.51 0.03 21.56
CA LYS A 153 7.25 -0.76 20.36
C LYS A 153 7.02 0.15 19.14
N SER A 154 7.58 -0.21 17.99
CA SER A 154 7.33 0.50 16.73
C SER A 154 5.84 0.48 16.38
N THR A 155 5.38 1.53 15.71
CA THR A 155 4.04 1.59 15.11
C THR A 155 4.02 0.83 13.79
N GLY A 156 2.80 0.45 13.34
CA GLY A 156 2.60 -0.31 12.10
C GLY A 156 2.73 -1.81 12.30
N GLY A 157 2.90 -2.52 11.20
CA GLY A 157 3.19 -3.95 11.13
C GLY A 157 4.44 -4.20 10.29
N PHE A 158 5.12 -5.30 10.53
CA PHE A 158 6.13 -5.83 9.63
C PHE A 158 6.33 -7.32 9.83
N CYS A 159 6.85 -7.99 8.81
CA CYS A 159 7.26 -9.39 8.84
C CYS A 159 8.75 -9.52 8.50
N ALA A 160 9.48 -10.22 9.34
CA ALA A 160 10.85 -10.64 9.08
C ALA A 160 10.92 -12.17 9.02
N SER A 161 11.50 -12.72 7.96
CA SER A 161 11.57 -14.17 7.73
C SER A 161 13.00 -14.61 7.41
N PRO A 162 13.91 -14.64 8.40
CA PRO A 162 15.30 -15.06 8.18
C PRO A 162 15.37 -16.49 7.63
N TYR A 163 16.30 -16.69 6.69
CA TYR A 163 16.51 -18.00 6.05
C TYR A 163 16.73 -19.12 7.08
N GLY A 164 16.02 -20.23 6.91
CA GLY A 164 16.11 -21.40 7.82
C GLY A 164 15.49 -21.19 9.19
N LYS A 165 14.78 -20.07 9.40
CA LYS A 165 14.03 -19.77 10.64
C LYS A 165 12.54 -19.61 10.34
N GLY A 166 11.72 -19.49 11.36
CA GLY A 166 10.34 -19.06 11.20
C GLY A 166 10.22 -17.57 10.86
N SER A 167 9.00 -17.11 10.70
CA SER A 167 8.72 -15.68 10.55
C SER A 167 8.53 -15.01 11.90
N PHE A 168 8.80 -13.70 11.95
CA PHE A 168 8.58 -12.83 13.10
C PHE A 168 7.73 -11.66 12.63
N ILE A 169 6.51 -11.59 13.16
CA ILE A 169 5.52 -10.57 12.77
C ILE A 169 5.28 -9.65 13.95
N LEU A 170 5.44 -8.34 13.74
CA LEU A 170 5.08 -7.32 14.72
C LEU A 170 3.75 -6.70 14.31
N LEU A 171 2.81 -6.60 15.24
CA LEU A 171 1.54 -5.89 15.09
C LEU A 171 1.29 -5.00 16.30
N SER A 172 0.33 -4.08 16.17
CA SER A 172 -0.24 -3.30 17.25
C SER A 172 -1.75 -3.57 17.30
N TRP A 173 -2.15 -4.67 17.93
CA TRP A 173 -3.51 -5.21 17.91
C TRP A 173 -4.48 -4.36 18.75
N ASN A 174 -5.62 -3.99 18.17
CA ASN A 174 -6.65 -3.15 18.78
C ASN A 174 -8.02 -3.84 18.87
N ASN A 175 -8.12 -5.13 18.62
CA ASN A 175 -9.35 -5.93 18.57
C ASN A 175 -10.36 -5.43 17.50
N ARG A 176 -9.87 -5.05 16.32
CA ARG A 176 -10.69 -4.61 15.20
C ARG A 176 -10.55 -5.55 14.02
N MET A 177 -11.58 -5.64 13.19
CA MET A 177 -11.48 -6.39 11.93
C MET A 177 -10.39 -5.80 11.01
N ALA A 178 -10.10 -4.51 11.07
CA ALA A 178 -8.99 -3.91 10.37
C ALA A 178 -7.63 -4.52 10.73
N ASP A 179 -7.44 -4.93 12.01
CA ASP A 179 -6.20 -5.61 12.44
C ASP A 179 -6.08 -7.00 11.82
N VAL A 180 -7.21 -7.65 11.47
CA VAL A 180 -7.21 -8.94 10.76
C VAL A 180 -6.67 -8.77 9.34
N PHE A 181 -7.00 -7.67 8.66
CA PHE A 181 -6.43 -7.36 7.34
C PHE A 181 -4.92 -7.11 7.42
N THR A 182 -4.47 -6.36 8.44
CA THR A 182 -3.04 -6.17 8.67
C THR A 182 -2.33 -7.49 8.94
N LEU A 183 -2.93 -8.37 9.75
CA LEU A 183 -2.39 -9.71 10.00
C LEU A 183 -2.36 -10.57 8.73
N ALA A 184 -3.40 -10.50 7.89
CA ALA A 184 -3.43 -11.18 6.58
C ALA A 184 -2.28 -10.71 5.68
N HIS A 185 -2.02 -9.39 5.66
CA HIS A 185 -0.90 -8.77 4.95
C HIS A 185 0.44 -9.36 5.41
N GLU A 186 0.74 -9.31 6.70
CA GLU A 186 2.01 -9.80 7.25
C GLU A 186 2.18 -11.33 7.06
N LEU A 187 1.08 -12.08 7.14
CA LEU A 187 1.08 -13.50 6.81
C LEU A 187 1.31 -13.76 5.30
N GLY A 188 0.99 -12.81 4.44
CA GLY A 188 1.34 -12.87 3.02
C GLY A 188 2.84 -12.85 2.80
N HIS A 189 3.55 -11.95 3.47
CA HIS A 189 5.01 -11.94 3.50
C HIS A 189 5.57 -13.25 4.10
N ALA A 190 5.05 -13.68 5.25
CA ALA A 190 5.49 -14.91 5.89
C ALA A 190 5.31 -16.15 4.98
N GLY A 191 4.17 -16.25 4.30
CA GLY A 191 3.89 -17.31 3.32
C GLY A 191 4.83 -17.29 2.14
N HIS A 192 5.05 -16.10 1.56
CA HIS A 192 5.99 -15.90 0.46
C HIS A 192 7.39 -16.37 0.84
N PHE A 193 7.96 -15.81 1.90
CA PHE A 193 9.32 -16.16 2.31
C PHE A 193 9.45 -17.62 2.77
N ARG A 194 8.41 -18.19 3.37
CA ARG A 194 8.43 -19.63 3.71
C ARG A 194 8.54 -20.52 2.47
N LEU A 195 7.76 -20.23 1.44
CA LEU A 195 7.77 -20.98 0.18
C LEU A 195 9.08 -20.73 -0.58
N CYS A 196 9.52 -19.49 -0.65
CA CYS A 196 10.78 -19.11 -1.27
C CYS A 196 11.99 -19.76 -0.58
N ASN A 197 12.11 -19.61 0.75
CA ASN A 197 13.22 -20.17 1.53
C ASN A 197 13.23 -21.72 1.52
N GLY A 198 12.08 -22.35 1.30
CA GLY A 198 11.98 -23.80 1.16
C GLY A 198 12.40 -24.32 -0.21
N ALA A 199 12.36 -23.46 -1.24
CA ALA A 199 12.62 -23.83 -2.63
C ALA A 199 13.98 -23.34 -3.16
N GLN A 200 14.52 -22.26 -2.58
CA GLN A 200 15.72 -21.57 -3.09
C GLN A 200 16.91 -21.67 -2.13
N ALA A 201 18.10 -21.52 -2.67
CA ALA A 201 19.31 -21.30 -1.87
C ALA A 201 19.29 -19.88 -1.26
N ILE A 202 19.99 -19.68 -0.14
CA ILE A 202 19.97 -18.41 0.60
C ILE A 202 20.28 -17.17 -0.28
N LEU A 203 21.12 -17.30 -1.29
CA LEU A 203 21.50 -16.21 -2.20
C LEU A 203 20.38 -15.86 -3.20
N ASP A 204 19.39 -16.72 -3.36
CA ASP A 204 18.31 -16.58 -4.34
C ASP A 204 16.95 -16.27 -3.67
N THR A 205 16.95 -15.88 -2.40
CA THR A 205 15.70 -15.62 -1.64
C THR A 205 15.29 -14.15 -1.57
N GLU A 206 16.16 -13.22 -1.98
CA GLU A 206 15.81 -11.79 -2.03
C GLU A 206 15.05 -11.46 -3.31
N VAL A 207 13.73 -11.35 -3.18
CA VAL A 207 12.85 -10.94 -4.29
C VAL A 207 12.99 -9.44 -4.54
N SER A 208 12.87 -9.01 -5.81
CA SER A 208 12.83 -7.59 -6.15
C SER A 208 11.78 -6.85 -5.32
N SER A 209 12.13 -5.67 -4.80
CA SER A 209 11.21 -4.82 -4.03
C SER A 209 9.96 -4.43 -4.84
N TYR A 210 10.03 -4.39 -6.17
CA TYR A 210 8.86 -4.22 -7.04
C TYR A 210 7.77 -5.26 -6.77
N PHE A 211 8.13 -6.48 -6.41
CA PHE A 211 7.21 -7.62 -6.27
C PHE A 211 6.88 -7.96 -4.81
N VAL A 212 7.65 -7.45 -3.85
CA VAL A 212 7.58 -7.89 -2.44
C VAL A 212 6.20 -7.69 -1.80
N GLU A 213 5.46 -6.66 -2.22
CA GLU A 213 4.12 -6.35 -1.68
C GLU A 213 2.97 -7.09 -2.40
N ALA A 214 3.25 -7.84 -3.47
CA ALA A 214 2.20 -8.58 -4.14
C ALA A 214 1.61 -9.72 -3.28
N PRO A 215 2.40 -10.54 -2.55
CA PRO A 215 1.87 -11.57 -1.68
C PRO A 215 1.10 -11.05 -0.47
N SER A 216 1.55 -9.96 0.13
CA SER A 216 0.89 -9.34 1.29
C SER A 216 -0.47 -8.77 0.92
N THR A 217 -0.53 -7.97 -0.13
CA THR A 217 -1.78 -7.38 -0.64
C THR A 217 -2.73 -8.42 -1.24
N MET A 218 -2.19 -9.51 -1.80
CA MET A 218 -3.01 -10.65 -2.25
C MET A 218 -3.81 -11.26 -1.11
N ASN A 219 -3.19 -11.47 0.05
CA ASN A 219 -3.89 -11.99 1.22
C ASN A 219 -4.99 -11.05 1.71
N GLU A 220 -4.77 -9.73 1.68
CA GLU A 220 -5.81 -8.75 2.01
C GLU A 220 -7.01 -8.88 1.07
N LEU A 221 -6.77 -8.97 -0.25
CA LEU A 221 -7.84 -9.10 -1.25
C LEU A 221 -8.61 -10.43 -1.09
N LEU A 222 -7.92 -11.54 -0.87
CA LEU A 222 -8.57 -12.84 -0.62
C LEU A 222 -9.44 -12.81 0.64
N MET A 223 -8.96 -12.17 1.71
CA MET A 223 -9.76 -11.94 2.92
C MET A 223 -11.02 -11.11 2.63
N ALA A 224 -10.88 -10.00 1.92
CA ALA A 224 -12.00 -9.15 1.53
C ALA A 224 -13.03 -9.93 0.70
N HIS A 225 -12.58 -10.66 -0.30
CA HIS A 225 -13.46 -11.49 -1.16
C HIS A 225 -14.17 -12.60 -0.38
N TYR A 226 -13.48 -13.23 0.57
CA TYR A 226 -14.11 -14.21 1.47
C TYR A 226 -15.25 -13.56 2.28
N LEU A 227 -15.00 -12.41 2.89
CA LEU A 227 -15.99 -11.69 3.69
C LEU A 227 -17.20 -11.23 2.85
N LEU A 228 -16.95 -10.72 1.64
CA LEU A 228 -18.01 -10.30 0.71
C LEU A 228 -18.89 -11.47 0.25
N LYS A 229 -18.32 -12.68 0.10
CA LYS A 229 -19.05 -13.89 -0.31
C LYS A 229 -19.85 -14.53 0.82
N THR A 230 -19.41 -14.37 2.06
CA THR A 230 -19.97 -15.10 3.20
C THR A 230 -20.98 -14.31 4.04
N THR A 231 -21.07 -12.99 3.84
CA THR A 231 -21.93 -12.12 4.65
C THR A 231 -22.93 -11.38 3.77
N PRO A 232 -24.24 -11.64 3.92
CA PRO A 232 -25.28 -10.98 3.12
C PRO A 232 -25.67 -9.58 3.62
N ASP A 233 -25.20 -9.15 4.81
CA ASP A 233 -25.53 -7.87 5.40
C ASP A 233 -24.96 -6.70 4.60
N LYS A 234 -25.82 -5.76 4.14
CA LYS A 234 -25.42 -4.64 3.29
C LYS A 234 -24.50 -3.65 3.99
N ARG A 235 -24.70 -3.42 5.31
CA ARG A 235 -23.85 -2.50 6.08
C ARG A 235 -22.44 -3.08 6.24
N PHE A 236 -22.35 -4.37 6.55
CA PHE A 236 -21.06 -5.08 6.60
C PHE A 236 -20.38 -5.12 5.23
N ARG A 237 -21.15 -5.39 4.15
CA ARG A 237 -20.61 -5.38 2.78
C ARG A 237 -20.02 -4.00 2.43
N ARG A 238 -20.77 -2.92 2.68
CA ARG A 238 -20.27 -1.54 2.51
C ARG A 238 -19.01 -1.29 3.32
N TRP A 239 -18.96 -1.78 4.56
CA TRP A 239 -17.79 -1.65 5.42
C TRP A 239 -16.57 -2.36 4.84
N VAL A 240 -16.69 -3.61 4.36
CA VAL A 240 -15.59 -4.36 3.72
C VAL A 240 -15.06 -3.62 2.49
N LEU A 241 -15.95 -3.18 1.59
CA LEU A 241 -15.57 -2.40 0.40
C LEU A 241 -14.88 -1.09 0.77
N SER A 242 -15.39 -0.41 1.81
CA SER A 242 -14.76 0.82 2.33
C SER A 242 -13.37 0.55 2.91
N CYS A 243 -13.16 -0.57 3.58
CA CYS A 243 -11.83 -0.99 4.05
C CYS A 243 -10.88 -1.30 2.89
N MET A 244 -11.35 -1.97 1.84
CA MET A 244 -10.54 -2.18 0.62
C MET A 244 -10.08 -0.84 0.04
N ILE A 245 -10.98 0.14 -0.05
CA ILE A 245 -10.62 1.46 -0.56
C ILE A 245 -9.71 2.19 0.43
N SER A 246 -10.10 2.37 1.70
CA SER A 246 -9.41 3.26 2.64
C SER A 246 -8.07 2.73 3.14
N ASN A 247 -7.94 1.41 3.30
CA ASN A 247 -6.74 0.78 3.82
C ASN A 247 -5.85 0.24 2.68
N THR A 248 -6.37 -0.69 1.86
CA THR A 248 -5.57 -1.36 0.84
C THR A 248 -5.27 -0.43 -0.34
N TYR A 249 -6.29 0.00 -1.10
CA TYR A 249 -6.03 0.78 -2.32
C TYR A 249 -5.57 2.21 -2.05
N TYR A 250 -6.15 2.92 -1.08
CA TYR A 250 -5.72 4.28 -0.76
C TYR A 250 -4.27 4.31 -0.27
N HIS A 251 -3.88 3.37 0.59
CA HIS A 251 -2.52 3.28 1.08
C HIS A 251 -1.52 3.09 -0.06
N ASN A 252 -1.76 2.09 -0.91
CA ASN A 252 -0.83 1.67 -1.95
C ASN A 252 -0.88 2.54 -3.22
N PHE A 253 -2.09 2.94 -3.66
CA PHE A 253 -2.31 3.66 -4.92
C PHE A 253 -2.46 5.17 -4.78
N VAL A 254 -2.67 5.69 -3.57
CA VAL A 254 -2.76 7.14 -3.36
C VAL A 254 -1.62 7.62 -2.48
N THR A 255 -1.52 7.16 -1.22
CA THR A 255 -0.50 7.66 -0.29
C THR A 255 0.90 7.45 -0.86
N HIS A 256 1.30 6.20 -1.10
CA HIS A 256 2.65 5.89 -1.55
C HIS A 256 2.91 6.30 -3.00
N LEU A 257 1.88 6.35 -3.83
CA LEU A 257 2.10 6.80 -5.19
C LEU A 257 2.27 8.32 -5.29
N MET A 258 1.58 9.11 -4.46
CA MET A 258 1.85 10.56 -4.40
C MET A 258 3.28 10.81 -3.89
N GLU A 259 3.78 10.00 -2.96
CA GLU A 259 5.18 10.01 -2.54
C GLU A 259 6.13 9.70 -3.71
N ALA A 260 5.83 8.67 -4.51
CA ALA A 260 6.64 8.32 -5.68
C ALA A 260 6.61 9.42 -6.76
N ALA A 261 5.44 10.01 -7.01
CA ALA A 261 5.30 11.12 -7.95
C ALA A 261 6.09 12.35 -7.50
N TYR A 262 6.00 12.69 -6.21
CA TYR A 262 6.80 13.73 -5.58
C TYR A 262 8.30 13.44 -5.70
N GLN A 263 8.73 12.23 -5.33
CA GLN A 263 10.14 11.81 -5.35
C GLN A 263 10.73 11.87 -6.76
N ARG A 264 9.94 11.52 -7.78
CA ARG A 264 10.33 11.64 -9.18
C ARG A 264 10.66 13.09 -9.57
N GLU A 265 9.85 14.06 -9.16
CA GLU A 265 10.11 15.47 -9.45
C GLU A 265 11.34 15.98 -8.67
N VAL A 266 11.53 15.55 -7.44
CA VAL A 266 12.71 15.87 -6.64
C VAL A 266 13.99 15.37 -7.32
N TYR A 267 14.02 14.10 -7.77
CA TYR A 267 15.19 13.55 -8.46
C TYR A 267 15.49 14.23 -9.80
N LYS A 268 14.52 14.78 -10.50
CA LYS A 268 14.77 15.58 -11.71
C LYS A 268 15.62 16.83 -11.40
N LEU A 269 15.35 17.50 -10.28
CA LEU A 269 16.15 18.66 -9.84
C LEU A 269 17.57 18.21 -9.46
N ILE A 270 17.69 17.11 -8.73
CA ILE A 270 19.00 16.56 -8.34
C ILE A 270 19.82 16.14 -9.56
N ASP A 271 19.20 15.54 -10.57
CA ASP A 271 19.85 15.16 -11.81
C ASP A 271 20.29 16.38 -12.62
N ALA A 272 19.55 17.51 -12.54
CA ALA A 272 19.92 18.78 -13.14
C ALA A 272 21.09 19.49 -12.40
N GLY A 273 21.51 18.99 -11.24
CA GLY A 273 22.59 19.56 -10.44
C GLY A 273 22.12 20.54 -9.36
N ASP A 274 20.81 20.63 -9.15
CA ASP A 274 20.23 21.49 -8.11
C ASP A 274 20.33 20.86 -6.71
N SER A 275 20.22 21.70 -5.70
CA SER A 275 19.99 21.29 -4.32
C SER A 275 18.58 21.68 -3.90
N VAL A 276 17.97 20.91 -3.00
CA VAL A 276 16.60 21.15 -2.57
C VAL A 276 16.55 21.68 -1.15
N GLN A 277 15.68 22.66 -0.94
CA GLN A 277 15.40 23.28 0.36
C GLN A 277 13.96 22.99 0.78
N ALA A 278 13.63 23.25 2.03
CA ALA A 278 12.31 23.00 2.61
C ALA A 278 11.16 23.58 1.76
N GLU A 279 11.29 24.82 1.33
CA GLU A 279 10.28 25.50 0.48
C GLU A 279 10.08 24.80 -0.85
N THR A 280 11.16 24.39 -1.53
CA THR A 280 11.11 23.64 -2.80
C THR A 280 10.40 22.29 -2.58
N LEU A 281 10.78 21.54 -1.53
CA LEU A 281 10.20 20.24 -1.21
C LEU A 281 8.70 20.36 -0.90
N SER A 282 8.31 21.36 -0.11
CA SER A 282 6.91 21.64 0.23
C SER A 282 6.09 22.06 -1.00
N SER A 283 6.67 22.88 -1.91
CA SER A 283 6.01 23.28 -3.16
C SER A 283 5.74 22.08 -4.07
N ILE A 284 6.73 21.23 -4.30
CA ILE A 284 6.58 20.02 -5.14
C ILE A 284 5.52 19.08 -4.55
N MET A 285 5.51 18.88 -3.23
CA MET A 285 4.50 18.04 -2.59
C MET A 285 3.10 18.65 -2.74
N LYS A 286 2.95 19.95 -2.51
CA LYS A 286 1.67 20.66 -2.66
C LYS A 286 1.14 20.54 -4.08
N GLU A 287 1.97 20.78 -5.09
CA GLU A 287 1.62 20.67 -6.50
C GLU A 287 1.22 19.23 -6.87
N THR A 288 1.95 18.22 -6.37
CA THR A 288 1.64 16.81 -6.58
C THR A 288 0.26 16.46 -6.03
N LEU A 289 -0.03 16.85 -4.80
CA LEU A 289 -1.32 16.62 -4.16
C LEU A 289 -2.45 17.38 -4.88
N GLN A 290 -2.23 18.65 -5.24
CA GLN A 290 -3.22 19.46 -5.91
C GLN A 290 -3.57 18.95 -7.31
N LYS A 291 -2.57 18.48 -8.06
CA LYS A 291 -2.77 17.83 -9.36
C LYS A 291 -3.66 16.58 -9.26
N PHE A 292 -3.47 15.77 -8.22
CA PHE A 292 -4.27 14.56 -8.02
C PHE A 292 -5.68 14.87 -7.52
N TRP A 293 -5.82 15.71 -6.49
CA TRP A 293 -7.09 15.97 -5.83
C TRP A 293 -7.94 17.05 -6.50
N GLY A 294 -7.34 17.93 -7.33
CA GLY A 294 -8.04 19.05 -7.99
C GLY A 294 -8.74 19.96 -6.98
N ASP A 295 -9.92 20.42 -7.37
CA ASP A 295 -10.77 21.32 -6.55
C ASP A 295 -11.68 20.53 -5.55
N ASP A 296 -11.67 19.21 -5.62
CA ASP A 296 -12.50 18.38 -4.74
C ASP A 296 -11.97 18.31 -3.29
N VAL A 297 -10.68 18.59 -3.09
CA VAL A 297 -10.03 18.57 -1.77
C VAL A 297 -9.13 19.79 -1.61
N GLU A 298 -9.31 20.53 -0.53
CA GLU A 298 -8.47 21.67 -0.17
C GLU A 298 -7.09 21.19 0.31
N ILE A 299 -6.04 21.55 -0.41
CA ILE A 299 -4.65 21.22 -0.10
C ILE A 299 -3.99 22.45 0.54
N SER A 300 -3.89 22.42 1.88
CA SER A 300 -3.24 23.46 2.66
C SER A 300 -1.72 23.31 2.67
N ASP A 301 -1.01 24.35 3.16
CA ASP A 301 0.44 24.29 3.39
C ASP A 301 0.81 23.24 4.45
N ASP A 302 -0.12 22.88 5.33
CA ASP A 302 0.08 21.79 6.30
C ASP A 302 0.08 20.41 5.61
N ALA A 303 -0.76 20.21 4.59
CA ALA A 303 -0.76 19.00 3.78
C ALA A 303 0.56 18.82 3.02
N ALA A 304 1.15 19.92 2.59
CA ALA A 304 2.44 19.91 1.89
C ALA A 304 3.58 19.32 2.74
N LEU A 305 3.49 19.37 4.08
CA LEU A 305 4.52 18.81 4.98
C LEU A 305 4.53 17.27 5.06
N THR A 306 3.65 16.59 4.33
CA THR A 306 3.65 15.11 4.31
C THR A 306 4.97 14.52 3.83
N TRP A 307 5.76 15.24 3.04
CA TRP A 307 7.11 14.80 2.66
C TRP A 307 8.06 14.58 3.86
N MET A 308 7.81 15.20 5.00
CA MET A 308 8.64 15.06 6.20
C MET A 308 8.37 13.78 6.99
N ARG A 309 7.31 13.02 6.65
CA ARG A 309 6.75 11.98 7.53
C ARG A 309 7.16 10.56 7.17
N GLN A 310 7.70 10.35 5.97
CA GLN A 310 7.88 9.01 5.43
C GLN A 310 9.34 8.59 5.42
N PRO A 311 9.69 7.49 6.06
CA PRO A 311 11.03 6.92 6.00
C PRO A 311 11.38 6.38 4.61
N HIS A 312 10.39 6.09 3.76
CA HIS A 312 10.56 5.53 2.42
C HIS A 312 11.43 6.41 1.51
N TYR A 313 11.48 7.72 1.74
CA TYR A 313 12.37 8.63 0.99
C TYR A 313 13.86 8.35 1.18
N TYR A 314 14.22 7.59 2.21
CA TYR A 314 15.59 7.14 2.49
C TYR A 314 15.85 5.68 2.08
N MET A 315 14.89 5.06 1.36
CA MET A 315 14.93 3.67 0.93
C MET A 315 14.99 3.54 -0.62
N GLY A 316 15.54 4.53 -1.29
CA GLY A 316 15.52 4.61 -2.75
C GLY A 316 14.10 4.79 -3.30
N LEU A 317 13.78 4.11 -4.40
CA LEU A 317 12.46 4.16 -5.02
C LEU A 317 11.56 3.05 -4.45
N TYR A 318 11.25 3.10 -3.15
CA TYR A 318 10.41 2.07 -2.53
C TYR A 318 8.91 2.37 -2.69
N SER A 319 8.49 3.64 -2.57
CA SER A 319 7.06 4.00 -2.48
C SER A 319 6.20 3.54 -3.67
N TYR A 320 6.72 3.50 -4.91
CA TYR A 320 5.93 3.05 -6.06
C TYR A 320 5.69 1.53 -6.06
N THR A 321 6.51 0.75 -5.35
CA THR A 321 6.45 -0.71 -5.34
C THR A 321 5.16 -1.23 -4.71
N TYR A 322 4.56 -0.48 -3.81
CA TYR A 322 3.27 -0.80 -3.21
C TYR A 322 2.15 -0.89 -4.26
N SER A 323 2.02 0.11 -5.13
CA SER A 323 1.02 0.07 -6.20
C SER A 323 1.35 -0.98 -7.27
N ALA A 324 2.63 -1.24 -7.50
CA ALA A 324 3.09 -2.29 -8.41
C ALA A 324 2.65 -3.68 -7.91
N GLY A 325 2.96 -4.01 -6.66
CA GLY A 325 2.57 -5.26 -6.02
C GLY A 325 1.06 -5.46 -6.00
N LEU A 326 0.31 -4.43 -5.61
CA LEU A 326 -1.15 -4.49 -5.55
C LEU A 326 -1.80 -4.59 -6.94
N THR A 327 -1.19 -4.04 -7.99
CA THR A 327 -1.63 -4.26 -9.38
C THR A 327 -1.58 -5.76 -9.72
N VAL A 328 -0.45 -6.42 -9.47
CA VAL A 328 -0.30 -7.85 -9.69
C VAL A 328 -1.30 -8.64 -8.84
N ALA A 329 -1.41 -8.34 -7.55
CA ALA A 329 -2.32 -9.02 -6.63
C ALA A 329 -3.79 -8.91 -7.09
N THR A 330 -4.24 -7.72 -7.52
CA THR A 330 -5.61 -7.51 -8.02
C THR A 330 -5.89 -8.38 -9.23
N GLN A 331 -4.97 -8.44 -10.19
CA GLN A 331 -5.13 -9.25 -11.41
C GLN A 331 -5.13 -10.75 -11.09
N VAL A 332 -4.22 -11.21 -10.24
CA VAL A 332 -4.17 -12.63 -9.82
C VAL A 332 -5.43 -13.02 -9.05
N CYS A 333 -5.96 -12.13 -8.20
CA CYS A 333 -7.20 -12.36 -7.46
C CYS A 333 -8.39 -12.56 -8.42
N LYS A 334 -8.52 -11.74 -9.46
CA LYS A 334 -9.52 -11.91 -10.52
C LYS A 334 -9.34 -13.24 -11.27
N ARG A 335 -8.11 -13.62 -11.57
CA ARG A 335 -7.83 -14.92 -12.20
C ARG A 335 -8.26 -16.08 -11.30
N ILE A 336 -8.01 -16.02 -10.00
CA ILE A 336 -8.45 -17.04 -9.04
C ILE A 336 -9.98 -17.16 -9.03
N GLU A 337 -10.71 -16.05 -9.16
CA GLU A 337 -12.17 -16.09 -9.24
C GLU A 337 -12.72 -16.76 -10.51
N THR A 338 -12.02 -16.61 -11.62
CA THR A 338 -12.46 -17.10 -12.94
C THR A 338 -11.84 -18.45 -13.32
N GLU A 339 -10.59 -18.71 -12.95
CA GLU A 339 -9.81 -19.89 -13.36
C GLU A 339 -9.60 -20.89 -12.20
N GLY A 340 -9.92 -20.50 -10.96
CA GLY A 340 -9.84 -21.37 -9.79
C GLY A 340 -8.43 -21.89 -9.50
N GLN A 341 -8.30 -23.20 -9.32
CA GLN A 341 -7.07 -23.86 -8.87
C GLN A 341 -5.87 -23.61 -9.81
N THR A 342 -6.08 -23.46 -11.10
CA THR A 342 -5.00 -23.19 -12.07
C THR A 342 -4.28 -21.89 -11.73
N ALA A 343 -5.02 -20.81 -11.45
CA ALA A 343 -4.45 -19.53 -11.06
C ALA A 343 -3.75 -19.60 -9.68
N VAL A 344 -4.30 -20.38 -8.74
CA VAL A 344 -3.64 -20.63 -7.43
C VAL A 344 -2.32 -21.36 -7.62
N ASP A 345 -2.27 -22.38 -8.46
CA ASP A 345 -1.04 -23.14 -8.73
C ASP A 345 0.04 -22.28 -9.37
N ASP A 346 -0.34 -21.42 -10.33
CA ASP A 346 0.58 -20.45 -10.94
C ASP A 346 1.10 -19.46 -9.90
N TRP A 347 0.22 -18.92 -9.04
CA TRP A 347 0.61 -18.03 -7.97
C TRP A 347 1.59 -18.69 -6.99
N LYS A 348 1.33 -19.93 -6.58
CA LYS A 348 2.25 -20.67 -5.69
C LYS A 348 3.63 -20.91 -6.32
N LYS A 349 3.71 -21.16 -7.63
CA LYS A 349 4.99 -21.23 -8.35
C LYS A 349 5.76 -19.91 -8.26
N VAL A 350 5.06 -18.77 -8.40
CA VAL A 350 5.68 -17.44 -8.24
C VAL A 350 6.26 -17.28 -6.84
N LEU A 351 5.52 -17.65 -5.80
CA LEU A 351 5.98 -17.55 -4.40
C LEU A 351 7.23 -18.40 -4.10
N THR A 352 7.53 -19.41 -4.93
CA THR A 352 8.73 -20.24 -4.78
C THR A 352 9.93 -19.75 -5.58
N ALA A 353 9.77 -18.77 -6.47
CA ALA A 353 10.79 -18.42 -7.46
C ALA A 353 11.97 -17.60 -6.91
N GLY A 354 11.75 -16.87 -5.80
CA GLY A 354 12.79 -16.02 -5.22
C GLY A 354 13.30 -14.95 -6.20
N SER A 355 14.61 -14.68 -6.16
CA SER A 355 15.29 -13.74 -7.06
C SER A 355 15.76 -14.37 -8.39
N THR A 356 15.35 -15.60 -8.67
CA THR A 356 15.74 -16.29 -9.92
C THR A 356 15.03 -15.75 -11.15
N LYS A 357 14.08 -14.84 -10.97
CA LYS A 357 13.24 -14.22 -12.00
C LYS A 357 13.13 -12.72 -11.79
N THR A 358 13.06 -11.99 -12.90
CA THR A 358 12.74 -10.56 -12.88
C THR A 358 11.29 -10.31 -12.46
N PRO A 359 10.92 -9.09 -12.01
CA PRO A 359 9.53 -8.75 -11.70
C PRO A 359 8.55 -9.00 -12.86
N GLU A 360 8.98 -8.72 -14.09
CA GLU A 360 8.17 -8.96 -15.29
C GLU A 360 7.94 -10.46 -15.51
N GLU A 361 8.99 -11.29 -15.36
CA GLU A 361 8.87 -12.75 -15.46
C GLU A 361 7.97 -13.32 -14.36
N LEU A 362 8.09 -12.84 -13.10
CA LEU A 362 7.25 -13.24 -11.99
C LEU A 362 5.78 -12.90 -12.25
N ALA A 363 5.50 -11.67 -12.68
CA ALA A 363 4.14 -11.25 -13.04
C ALA A 363 3.57 -12.10 -14.17
N LYS A 364 4.37 -12.38 -15.20
CA LYS A 364 3.98 -13.21 -16.34
C LYS A 364 3.71 -14.67 -15.94
N MET A 365 4.49 -15.23 -15.01
CA MET A 365 4.21 -16.54 -14.40
C MET A 365 2.86 -16.55 -13.66
N ALA A 366 2.49 -15.43 -13.04
CA ALA A 366 1.18 -15.24 -12.43
C ALA A 366 0.05 -14.93 -13.45
N GLY A 367 0.36 -14.91 -14.75
CA GLY A 367 -0.58 -14.59 -15.84
C GLY A 367 -0.88 -13.10 -16.00
N VAL A 368 0.02 -12.23 -15.51
CA VAL A 368 -0.14 -10.76 -15.56
C VAL A 368 0.98 -10.16 -16.41
N ASP A 369 0.63 -9.48 -17.49
CA ASP A 369 1.60 -8.83 -18.38
C ASP A 369 1.78 -7.36 -18.01
N ILE A 370 2.71 -7.09 -17.07
CA ILE A 370 3.05 -5.74 -16.62
C ILE A 370 3.87 -4.92 -17.63
N SER A 371 4.26 -5.50 -18.77
CA SER A 371 4.89 -4.76 -19.87
C SER A 371 3.91 -3.83 -20.60
N THR A 372 2.59 -4.04 -20.40
CA THR A 372 1.50 -3.25 -20.97
C THR A 372 0.77 -2.41 -19.93
N ASP A 373 -0.07 -1.48 -20.41
CA ASP A 373 -0.92 -0.65 -19.53
C ASP A 373 -2.13 -1.43 -18.98
N ALA A 374 -2.52 -2.53 -19.62
CA ALA A 374 -3.78 -3.21 -19.37
C ALA A 374 -4.01 -3.64 -17.91
N PRO A 375 -3.06 -4.31 -17.22
CA PRO A 375 -3.27 -4.72 -15.84
C PRO A 375 -3.50 -3.55 -14.87
N LEU A 376 -2.78 -2.46 -15.10
CA LEU A 376 -2.89 -1.26 -14.26
C LEU A 376 -4.21 -0.53 -14.51
N LEU A 377 -4.61 -0.35 -15.77
CA LEU A 377 -5.89 0.27 -16.13
C LEU A 377 -7.07 -0.55 -15.60
N ASP A 378 -7.04 -1.88 -15.75
CA ASP A 378 -8.08 -2.75 -15.21
C ASP A 378 -8.14 -2.72 -13.67
N THR A 379 -7.01 -2.58 -12.99
CA THR A 379 -6.98 -2.39 -11.54
C THR A 379 -7.61 -1.05 -11.14
N ILE A 380 -7.33 0.01 -11.87
CA ILE A 380 -7.93 1.35 -11.63
C ILE A 380 -9.45 1.31 -11.83
N GLU A 381 -9.94 0.65 -12.87
CA GLU A 381 -11.39 0.47 -13.10
C GLU A 381 -12.03 -0.39 -11.99
N THR A 382 -11.31 -1.38 -11.46
CA THR A 382 -11.76 -2.16 -10.29
C THR A 382 -11.97 -1.26 -9.09
N ILE A 383 -11.03 -0.36 -8.80
CA ILE A 383 -11.16 0.63 -7.71
C ILE A 383 -12.38 1.53 -7.96
N GLY A 384 -12.57 1.98 -9.20
CA GLY A 384 -13.75 2.76 -9.60
C GLY A 384 -15.05 2.04 -9.30
N SER A 385 -15.16 0.77 -9.71
CA SER A 385 -16.35 -0.06 -9.50
C SER A 385 -16.65 -0.31 -8.01
N ILE A 386 -15.62 -0.51 -7.19
CA ILE A 386 -15.78 -0.62 -5.72
C ILE A 386 -16.34 0.67 -5.14
N ILE A 387 -15.83 1.83 -5.57
CA ILE A 387 -16.33 3.14 -5.11
C ILE A 387 -17.79 3.33 -5.54
N ASP A 388 -18.16 2.92 -6.76
CA ASP A 388 -19.55 3.00 -7.26
C ASP A 388 -20.47 2.16 -6.39
N GLU A 389 -20.11 0.93 -6.06
CA GLU A 389 -20.90 0.07 -5.17
C GLU A 389 -21.00 0.63 -3.75
N ILE A 390 -19.95 1.25 -3.20
CA ILE A 390 -20.03 1.93 -1.90
C ILE A 390 -21.06 3.08 -1.95
N CYS A 391 -21.10 3.86 -3.05
CA CYS A 391 -22.08 4.93 -3.22
C CYS A 391 -23.51 4.38 -3.25
N GLU A 392 -23.75 3.32 -4.04
CA GLU A 392 -25.06 2.66 -4.14
C GLU A 392 -25.53 2.13 -2.78
N LEU A 393 -24.68 1.37 -2.09
CA LEU A 393 -24.99 0.84 -0.76
C LEU A 393 -25.24 1.95 0.27
N THR A 394 -24.55 3.08 0.15
CA THR A 394 -24.75 4.23 1.05
C THR A 394 -26.12 4.85 0.85
N GLU A 395 -26.56 4.99 -0.42
CA GLU A 395 -27.92 5.49 -0.73
C GLU A 395 -29.01 4.51 -0.29
N GLU A 396 -28.82 3.20 -0.51
CA GLU A 396 -29.76 2.16 -0.06
C GLU A 396 -29.91 2.08 1.47
N LEU A 397 -28.84 2.39 2.21
CA LEU A 397 -28.84 2.42 3.69
C LEU A 397 -29.39 3.75 4.26
N GLY A 398 -29.72 4.72 3.41
CA GLY A 398 -30.31 5.99 3.81
C GLY A 398 -29.32 6.96 4.47
N CYS A 399 -28.05 6.87 4.12
CA CYS A 399 -26.99 7.72 4.66
C CYS A 399 -26.61 8.86 3.72
#